data_437745eaecbe0994886583e56ca96047
#
_entry.id   437745eaecbe0994886583e56ca96047
#
_cell.length_a   1.000
_cell.length_b   1.000
_cell.length_c   1.000
_cell.angle_alpha   90.00
_cell.angle_beta   90.00
_cell.angle_gamma   90.00
#
_symmetry.space_group_name_H-M   'P 1'
#
loop_
_entity.id
_entity.type
_entity.pdbx_description
1 polymer ?
#
loop_
_entity_poly.entity_id
_entity_poly.type
_entity_poly.pdbx_seq_one_letter_code
_entity_poly.pdbx_strand_id
1 'polypeptide(L)' 'MPLVSMRQLLDHAAEHDYGLPAFNVNNLEQVQAIMSAAAETDSPVIMQASAGARKYAGEIFLRHLIEAAGESYP' A
#
# COMPACT_ATOMS: atom_id res chain seq x y z
N MET A 1 -2.04 8.40 -5.89
CA MET A 1 -1.41 7.18 -6.44
C MET A 1 -2.47 6.25 -6.99
N PRO A 2 -2.37 5.80 -8.22
CA PRO A 2 -3.36 4.87 -8.76
C PRO A 2 -3.18 3.47 -8.19
N LEU A 3 -4.28 2.73 -8.10
CA LEU A 3 -4.24 1.31 -7.81
C LEU A 3 -4.02 0.56 -9.13
N VAL A 4 -3.06 -0.34 -9.11
CA VAL A 4 -2.76 -1.19 -10.26
C VAL A 4 -2.76 -2.66 -9.84
N SER A 5 -2.83 -3.56 -10.81
CA SER A 5 -2.84 -4.98 -10.49
C SER A 5 -1.48 -5.41 -9.93
N MET A 6 -1.50 -6.40 -9.05
CA MET A 6 -0.28 -7.00 -8.49
C MET A 6 0.63 -7.53 -9.60
N ARG A 7 0.05 -8.14 -10.61
CA ARG A 7 0.81 -8.69 -11.73
C ARG A 7 1.56 -7.60 -12.49
N GLN A 8 0.91 -6.47 -12.75
CA GLN A 8 1.53 -5.35 -13.43
C GLN A 8 2.74 -4.82 -12.64
N LEU A 9 2.59 -4.67 -11.32
CA LEU A 9 3.70 -4.23 -10.46
C LEU A 9 4.85 -5.22 -10.44
N LEU A 10 4.55 -6.50 -10.27
CA LEU A 10 5.57 -7.55 -10.21
C LEU A 10 6.33 -7.68 -11.53
N ASP A 11 5.62 -7.61 -12.65
CA ASP A 11 6.25 -7.67 -13.96
C ASP A 11 7.18 -6.48 -14.17
N HIS A 12 6.74 -5.30 -13.79
CA HIS A 12 7.58 -4.09 -13.90
C HIS A 12 8.83 -4.20 -13.02
N ALA A 13 8.68 -4.69 -11.80
CA ALA A 13 9.81 -4.88 -10.89
C ALA A 13 10.81 -5.89 -11.47
N ALA A 14 10.33 -6.97 -12.05
CA ALA A 14 11.17 -7.98 -12.67
C ALA A 14 11.91 -7.43 -13.91
N GLU A 15 11.23 -6.66 -14.74
CA GLU A 15 11.81 -6.07 -15.95
C GLU A 15 12.88 -5.01 -15.62
N HIS A 16 12.72 -4.27 -14.53
CA HIS A 16 13.62 -3.19 -14.14
C HIS A 16 14.55 -3.58 -12.99
N ASP A 17 14.49 -4.83 -12.56
CA ASP A 17 15.43 -5.42 -11.60
C ASP A 17 15.46 -4.66 -10.25
N TYR A 18 14.30 -4.41 -9.67
CA TYR A 18 14.22 -3.82 -8.34
C TYR A 18 13.31 -4.62 -7.40
N GLY A 19 13.53 -4.45 -6.09
CA GLY A 19 12.68 -5.04 -5.07
C GLY A 19 11.40 -4.24 -4.87
N LEU A 20 10.29 -4.94 -4.67
CA LEU A 20 9.00 -4.32 -4.42
C LEU A 20 8.56 -4.64 -2.99
N PRO A 21 8.52 -3.65 -2.07
CA PRO A 21 8.16 -3.93 -0.69
C PRO A 21 6.67 -4.14 -0.50
N ALA A 22 6.33 -5.04 0.42
CA ALA A 22 4.96 -5.27 0.85
C ALA A 22 4.90 -5.02 2.36
N PHE A 23 4.11 -4.03 2.78
CA PHE A 23 4.02 -3.62 4.17
C PHE A 23 2.67 -4.00 4.77
N ASN A 24 2.68 -4.56 5.97
CA ASN A 24 1.47 -4.82 6.72
C ASN A 24 0.97 -3.51 7.35
N VAL A 25 -0.32 -3.25 7.22
CA VAL A 25 -0.95 -2.06 7.80
C VAL A 25 -2.03 -2.46 8.81
N ASN A 26 -2.07 -1.75 9.92
CA ASN A 26 -3.03 -1.99 11.01
C ASN A 26 -3.81 -0.74 11.41
N ASN A 27 -3.33 0.45 11.03
CA ASN A 27 -3.92 1.71 11.47
C ASN A 27 -3.62 2.83 10.47
N LEU A 28 -4.24 3.98 10.73
CA LEU A 28 -4.10 5.17 9.89
C LEU A 28 -2.65 5.65 9.81
N GLU A 29 -1.96 5.69 10.94
CA GLU A 29 -0.59 6.23 11.02
C GLU A 29 0.39 5.41 10.18
N GLN A 30 0.23 4.10 10.18
CA GLN A 30 1.07 3.24 9.36
C GLN A 30 0.81 3.45 7.87
N VAL A 31 -0.46 3.56 7.48
CA VAL A 31 -0.81 3.84 6.08
C VAL A 31 -0.21 5.18 5.64
N GLN A 32 -0.36 6.21 6.46
CA GLN A 32 0.19 7.53 6.15
C GLN A 32 1.72 7.52 6.03
N ALA A 33 2.40 6.83 6.93
CA ALA A 33 3.86 6.73 6.92
C ALA A 33 4.37 6.04 5.65
N ILE A 34 3.74 4.92 5.28
CA ILE A 34 4.13 4.16 4.10
C ILE A 34 3.89 4.98 2.83
N MET A 35 2.74 5.62 2.72
CA MET A 35 2.39 6.41 1.55
C MET A 35 3.26 7.66 1.42
N SER A 36 3.59 8.31 2.53
CA SER A 36 4.50 9.46 2.51
C SER A 36 5.88 9.06 2.01
N ALA A 37 6.41 7.94 2.49
CA ALA A 37 7.70 7.44 2.05
C ALA A 37 7.68 7.04 0.57
N ALA A 38 6.60 6.37 0.13
CA ALA A 38 6.46 5.97 -1.26
C ALA A 38 6.38 7.18 -2.20
N ALA A 39 5.63 8.21 -1.82
CA ALA A 39 5.53 9.44 -2.60
C ALA A 39 6.85 10.20 -2.64
N GLU A 40 7.55 10.30 -1.51
CA GLU A 40 8.82 11.00 -1.41
C GLU A 40 9.92 10.34 -2.26
N THR A 41 9.90 9.02 -2.34
CA THR A 41 10.89 8.26 -3.12
C THR A 41 10.41 7.90 -4.52
N ASP A 42 9.21 8.32 -4.89
CA ASP A 42 8.58 8.01 -6.18
C ASP A 42 8.59 6.50 -6.45
N SER A 43 8.16 5.73 -5.47
CA SER A 43 8.25 4.27 -5.50
C SER A 43 6.89 3.61 -5.41
N PRO A 44 6.66 2.49 -6.11
CA PRO A 44 5.46 1.69 -5.90
C PRO A 44 5.57 0.92 -4.60
N VAL A 45 4.43 0.54 -4.04
CA VAL A 45 4.38 -0.18 -2.77
C VAL A 45 3.15 -1.09 -2.74
N ILE A 46 3.28 -2.21 -2.04
CA ILE A 46 2.16 -3.08 -1.73
C ILE A 46 1.78 -2.88 -0.27
N MET A 47 0.52 -2.59 -0.01
CA MET A 47 -0.02 -2.59 1.35
C MET A 47 -0.89 -3.81 1.53
N GLN A 48 -0.68 -4.52 2.63
CA GLN A 48 -1.42 -5.75 2.90
C GLN A 48 -1.96 -5.74 4.33
N ALA A 49 -3.08 -6.39 4.54
CA ALA A 49 -3.72 -6.48 5.84
C ALA A 49 -3.99 -7.94 6.18
N SER A 50 -3.40 -8.41 7.27
CA SER A 50 -3.64 -9.75 7.76
C SER A 50 -5.07 -9.89 8.30
N ALA A 51 -5.52 -11.13 8.51
CA ALA A 51 -6.81 -11.38 9.16
C ALA A 51 -6.87 -10.71 10.54
N GLY A 52 -5.76 -10.76 11.29
CA GLY A 52 -5.68 -10.10 12.61
C GLY A 52 -5.80 -8.58 12.52
N ALA A 53 -5.16 -7.97 11.54
CA ALA A 53 -5.25 -6.53 11.32
C ALA A 53 -6.68 -6.11 10.96
N ARG A 54 -7.33 -6.86 10.10
CA ARG A 54 -8.72 -6.60 9.71
C ARG A 54 -9.67 -6.74 10.88
N LYS A 55 -9.42 -7.71 11.76
CA LYS A 55 -10.22 -7.90 12.97
C LYS A 55 -10.00 -6.77 13.98
N TYR A 56 -8.75 -6.34 14.13
CA TYR A 56 -8.38 -5.25 15.05
C TYR A 56 -8.98 -3.91 14.62
N ALA A 57 -8.71 -3.49 13.41
CA ALA A 57 -9.09 -2.16 12.92
C ALA A 57 -10.50 -2.10 12.36
N GLY A 58 -11.05 -3.23 11.92
CA GLY A 58 -12.31 -3.29 11.19
C GLY A 58 -12.05 -3.29 9.68
N GLU A 59 -12.62 -4.29 9.00
CA GLU A 59 -12.35 -4.52 7.58
C GLU A 59 -12.79 -3.34 6.71
N ILE A 60 -13.95 -2.75 7.03
CA ILE A 60 -14.47 -1.60 6.29
C ILE A 60 -13.57 -0.38 6.50
N PHE A 61 -13.12 -0.14 7.73
CA PHE A 61 -12.21 0.97 8.02
C PHE A 61 -10.90 0.84 7.27
N LEU A 62 -10.28 -0.35 7.27
CA LEU A 62 -9.03 -0.58 6.56
C LEU A 62 -9.19 -0.39 5.05
N ARG A 63 -10.29 -0.89 4.49
CA ARG A 63 -10.57 -0.71 3.06
C ARG A 63 -10.63 0.76 2.69
N HIS A 64 -11.37 1.56 3.46
CA HIS A 64 -11.48 2.99 3.19
C HIS A 64 -10.19 3.74 3.46
N LEU A 65 -9.38 3.31 4.43
CA LEU A 65 -8.06 3.89 4.65
C LEU A 65 -7.15 3.71 3.44
N ILE A 66 -7.15 2.52 2.87
CA ILE A 66 -6.32 2.23 1.69
C ILE A 66 -6.82 3.00 0.47
N GLU A 67 -8.14 3.06 0.26
CA GLU A 67 -8.72 3.84 -0.82
C GLU A 67 -8.41 5.34 -0.66
N ALA A 68 -8.55 5.86 0.56
CA ALA A 68 -8.22 7.25 0.87
C ALA A 68 -6.75 7.56 0.62
N ALA A 69 -5.87 6.62 0.94
CA ALA A 69 -4.45 6.76 0.68
C ALA A 69 -4.16 6.93 -0.81
N GLY A 70 -4.81 6.13 -1.65
CA GLY A 70 -4.66 6.23 -3.10
C GLY A 70 -5.12 7.59 -3.65
N GLU A 71 -6.14 8.18 -3.05
CA GLU A 71 -6.65 9.50 -3.45
C GLU A 71 -5.81 10.65 -2.89
N SER A 72 -5.22 10.49 -1.70
CA SER A 72 -4.52 11.56 -0.99
C SER A 72 -3.09 11.78 -1.46
N TYR A 73 -2.47 10.79 -2.03
CA TYR A 73 -1.06 10.85 -2.45
C TYR A 73 -0.93 10.77 -3.97
N PRO A 74 -0.02 11.54 -4.57
CA PRO A 74 0.17 11.57 -6.03
C PRO A 74 0.76 10.29 -6.63
#